data_f6d59e64fffeba88b0026ba52be742e5
#
_entry.id   f6d59e64fffeba88b0026ba52be742e5
#
_cell.length_a   1.000
_cell.length_b   1.000
_cell.length_c   1.000
_cell.angle_alpha   90.00
_cell.angle_beta   90.00
_cell.angle_gamma   90.00
#
_symmetry.space_group_name_H-M   'P 1'
#
loop_
_entity.id
_entity.type
_entity.pdbx_description
1 polymer ?
#
loop_
_entity_poly.entity_id
_entity_poly.type
_entity_poly.pdbx_seq_one_letter_code
_entity_poly.pdbx_strand_id
1 'polypeptide(L)'
;MKKLFIAVLLGTFCLMSAGIQASYAGEIDLLLQKLVDKGVLTGAEAQQVKTETQEQVKKEIAQGKFSSLPAWVMNTKLKGDLRLRFQNLHEQNTNDISKNTTIGRVRMRLGLDSKVNDKFKVGVGIATNADGDPRSTNVSFGAKDGGDSSKMGIRLDYAYAKYDPTPWLTLVGGKMLLPDVLWEPTDLIWDTDITPEGGVIGFNKTLNPKTSVFMKAGALVLVADTSTVSGSMAYLVQPGINYAINDNLSLKGALTYEYFQTKGSIASSFSKGNNTKIGTITSTAYGSYAYNYSLLNPALELTIKQPFAAVGLNVESLKFFGEYVNNLAVSEKNTGYSLGLQFGNEKMEKWGDWQVKYIYAMLGNNSVFDMLPDSDRYSGQTGIRSHEGIISFGLAKNVSLGLDVYRSWAINGNHGLTASASSAAKPETLIQFDLNMKF
;
A
#
# COMPACT_ATOMS: atom_id res chain seq x y z
N MET A 1 -26.46 22.81 -1.07
CA MET A 1 -26.28 21.35 -1.26
C MET A 1 -25.03 20.79 -0.59
N LYS A 2 -23.86 21.46 -0.58
CA LYS A 2 -22.62 20.94 0.08
C LYS A 2 -22.72 20.79 1.61
N LYS A 3 -23.48 21.64 2.29
CA LYS A 3 -23.70 21.53 3.76
C LYS A 3 -24.65 20.40 4.16
N LEU A 4 -25.51 19.96 3.23
CA LEU A 4 -26.47 18.88 3.48
C LEU A 4 -25.80 17.50 3.39
N PHE A 5 -24.78 17.35 2.54
CA PHE A 5 -24.06 16.06 2.36
C PHE A 5 -23.13 15.71 3.53
N ILE A 6 -22.46 16.73 4.11
CA ILE A 6 -21.63 16.56 5.30
C ILE A 6 -22.50 16.29 6.54
N ALA A 7 -23.69 16.92 6.61
CA ALA A 7 -24.66 16.69 7.68
C ALA A 7 -25.29 15.28 7.59
N VAL A 8 -25.50 14.73 6.38
CA VAL A 8 -26.03 13.37 6.20
C VAL A 8 -24.97 12.30 6.53
N LEU A 9 -23.68 12.52 6.18
CA LEU A 9 -22.61 11.57 6.51
C LEU A 9 -22.28 11.57 8.02
N LEU A 10 -22.26 12.73 8.65
CA LEU A 10 -22.12 12.87 10.11
C LEU A 10 -23.39 12.41 10.84
N GLY A 11 -24.56 12.63 10.26
CA GLY A 11 -25.84 12.18 10.80
C GLY A 11 -26.02 10.67 10.78
N THR A 12 -25.56 9.96 9.73
CA THR A 12 -25.60 8.48 9.67
C THR A 12 -24.59 7.84 10.62
N PHE A 13 -23.44 8.47 10.86
CA PHE A 13 -22.48 7.98 11.86
C PHE A 13 -22.94 8.24 13.29
N CYS A 14 -23.60 9.37 13.55
CA CYS A 14 -24.26 9.67 14.85
C CYS A 14 -25.52 8.83 15.06
N LEU A 15 -26.27 8.47 14.00
CA LEU A 15 -27.47 7.63 14.12
C LEU A 15 -27.12 6.16 14.40
N MET A 16 -25.96 5.65 13.92
CA MET A 16 -25.49 4.31 14.33
C MET A 16 -25.03 4.28 15.78
N SER A 17 -24.42 5.35 16.30
CA SER A 17 -24.05 5.45 17.70
C SER A 17 -25.24 5.73 18.62
N ALA A 18 -26.23 6.52 18.16
CA ALA A 18 -27.46 6.80 18.89
C ALA A 18 -28.45 5.63 18.88
N GLY A 19 -28.48 4.81 17.80
CA GLY A 19 -29.37 3.65 17.69
C GLY A 19 -29.03 2.53 18.67
N ILE A 20 -27.73 2.32 18.97
CA ILE A 20 -27.30 1.32 19.97
C ILE A 20 -27.59 1.79 21.40
N GLN A 21 -27.47 3.09 21.67
CA GLN A 21 -27.82 3.64 22.99
C GLN A 21 -29.33 3.68 23.25
N ALA A 22 -30.14 3.92 22.22
CA ALA A 22 -31.60 3.99 22.37
C ALA A 22 -32.25 2.63 22.65
N SER A 23 -31.70 1.53 22.11
CA SER A 23 -32.25 0.19 22.34
C SER A 23 -32.05 -0.30 23.78
N TYR A 24 -30.86 -0.12 24.34
CA TYR A 24 -30.55 -0.53 25.74
C TYR A 24 -31.15 0.41 26.77
N ALA A 25 -31.21 1.73 26.52
CA ALA A 25 -31.81 2.67 27.44
C ALA A 25 -33.33 2.41 27.63
N GLY A 26 -34.01 2.01 26.54
CA GLY A 26 -35.44 1.70 26.60
C GLY A 26 -35.79 0.47 27.42
N GLU A 27 -35.00 -0.59 27.37
CA GLU A 27 -35.22 -1.84 28.10
C GLU A 27 -34.95 -1.68 29.61
N ILE A 28 -33.89 -0.97 29.97
CA ILE A 28 -33.57 -0.66 31.38
C ILE A 28 -34.61 0.29 31.99
N ASP A 29 -35.03 1.31 31.25
CA ASP A 29 -36.05 2.24 31.69
C ASP A 29 -37.39 1.53 31.93
N LEU A 30 -37.78 0.61 31.04
CA LEU A 30 -39.00 -0.19 31.20
C LEU A 30 -38.93 -1.13 32.41
N LEU A 31 -37.74 -1.74 32.65
CA LEU A 31 -37.53 -2.62 33.81
C LEU A 31 -37.61 -1.83 35.12
N LEU A 32 -36.90 -0.70 35.18
CA LEU A 32 -36.90 0.19 36.36
C LEU A 32 -38.30 0.70 36.65
N GLN A 33 -39.05 1.11 35.62
CA GLN A 33 -40.45 1.53 35.78
C GLN A 33 -41.32 0.42 36.39
N LYS A 34 -41.18 -0.83 35.88
CA LYS A 34 -41.94 -1.98 36.43
C LYS A 34 -41.54 -2.31 37.87
N LEU A 35 -40.29 -2.08 38.27
CA LEU A 35 -39.81 -2.30 39.63
C LEU A 35 -40.39 -1.19 40.58
N VAL A 36 -40.50 0.04 40.12
CA VAL A 36 -41.16 1.14 40.81
C VAL A 36 -42.66 0.83 40.95
N ASP A 37 -43.34 0.44 39.86
CA ASP A 37 -44.77 0.12 39.86
C ASP A 37 -45.13 -1.05 40.82
N LYS A 38 -44.16 -1.99 41.00
CA LYS A 38 -44.32 -3.09 41.98
C LYS A 38 -43.89 -2.74 43.38
N GLY A 39 -43.47 -1.50 43.65
CA GLY A 39 -43.03 -1.05 44.98
C GLY A 39 -41.71 -1.69 45.44
N VAL A 40 -40.92 -2.26 44.56
CA VAL A 40 -39.59 -2.85 44.84
C VAL A 40 -38.51 -1.77 44.96
N LEU A 41 -38.67 -0.68 44.19
CA LEU A 41 -37.78 0.48 44.21
C LEU A 41 -38.62 1.74 44.34
N THR A 42 -38.10 2.76 45.01
CA THR A 42 -38.63 4.11 44.97
C THR A 42 -38.23 4.78 43.65
N GLY A 43 -38.94 5.82 43.25
CA GLY A 43 -38.56 6.58 42.04
C GLY A 43 -37.15 7.20 42.13
N ALA A 44 -36.69 7.56 43.32
CA ALA A 44 -35.34 8.06 43.56
C ALA A 44 -34.27 6.99 43.38
N GLU A 45 -34.50 5.80 43.92
CA GLU A 45 -33.60 4.66 43.75
C GLU A 45 -33.52 4.20 42.32
N ALA A 46 -34.63 4.17 41.57
CA ALA A 46 -34.65 3.88 40.15
C ALA A 46 -33.83 4.88 39.34
N GLN A 47 -33.91 6.16 39.67
CA GLN A 47 -33.13 7.21 38.99
C GLN A 47 -31.63 7.11 39.33
N GLN A 48 -31.29 6.75 40.56
CA GLN A 48 -29.91 6.51 40.99
C GLN A 48 -29.31 5.30 40.24
N VAL A 49 -29.97 4.16 40.19
CA VAL A 49 -29.55 2.98 39.44
C VAL A 49 -29.38 3.31 37.96
N LYS A 50 -30.29 4.08 37.37
CA LYS A 50 -30.15 4.53 35.97
C LYS A 50 -28.90 5.34 35.77
N THR A 51 -28.60 6.31 36.64
CA THR A 51 -27.43 7.18 36.53
C THR A 51 -26.13 6.37 36.69
N GLU A 52 -26.05 5.51 37.70
CA GLU A 52 -24.90 4.64 37.94
C GLU A 52 -24.66 3.69 36.76
N THR A 53 -25.72 3.08 36.21
CA THR A 53 -25.61 2.21 35.02
C THR A 53 -25.13 2.99 33.81
N GLN A 54 -25.63 4.20 33.57
CA GLN A 54 -25.16 5.04 32.46
C GLN A 54 -23.71 5.48 32.62
N GLU A 55 -23.25 5.79 33.84
CA GLU A 55 -21.84 6.10 34.07
C GLU A 55 -20.94 4.89 33.90
N GLN A 56 -21.40 3.70 34.33
CA GLN A 56 -20.66 2.47 34.15
C GLN A 56 -20.56 2.07 32.70
N VAL A 57 -21.64 2.15 31.93
CA VAL A 57 -21.64 1.93 30.46
C VAL A 57 -20.72 2.94 29.77
N LYS A 58 -20.73 4.23 30.16
CA LYS A 58 -19.77 5.21 29.63
C LYS A 58 -18.31 4.86 29.94
N LYS A 59 -18.03 4.38 31.15
CA LYS A 59 -16.68 3.92 31.52
C LYS A 59 -16.26 2.67 30.75
N GLU A 60 -17.16 1.70 30.56
CA GLU A 60 -16.92 0.50 29.78
C GLU A 60 -16.70 0.82 28.29
N ILE A 61 -17.49 1.75 27.73
CA ILE A 61 -17.29 2.28 26.37
C ILE A 61 -15.93 2.98 26.25
N ALA A 62 -15.56 3.83 27.20
CA ALA A 62 -14.29 4.53 27.23
C ALA A 62 -13.08 3.55 27.39
N GLN A 63 -13.30 2.42 28.04
CA GLN A 63 -12.31 1.34 28.23
C GLN A 63 -12.32 0.29 27.10
N GLY A 64 -13.18 0.46 26.08
CA GLY A 64 -13.33 -0.50 24.98
C GLY A 64 -13.96 -1.84 25.39
N LYS A 65 -14.64 -1.91 26.54
CA LYS A 65 -15.31 -3.11 27.03
C LYS A 65 -16.80 -3.10 26.61
N PHE A 66 -17.08 -3.68 25.45
CA PHE A 66 -18.45 -3.87 24.97
C PHE A 66 -18.91 -5.29 25.26
N SER A 67 -19.39 -5.58 26.46
CA SER A 67 -19.75 -6.94 26.89
C SER A 67 -20.86 -7.61 26.08
N SER A 68 -21.59 -6.85 25.25
CA SER A 68 -22.68 -7.34 24.41
C SER A 68 -22.32 -7.58 22.94
N LEU A 69 -21.14 -7.18 22.49
CA LEU A 69 -20.71 -7.41 21.11
C LEU A 69 -19.90 -8.72 21.00
N PRO A 70 -20.07 -9.48 19.91
CA PRO A 70 -19.23 -10.64 19.66
C PRO A 70 -17.73 -10.27 19.68
N ALA A 71 -16.89 -11.15 20.22
CA ALA A 71 -15.46 -10.88 20.39
C ALA A 71 -14.76 -10.47 19.09
N TRP A 72 -15.18 -11.00 17.94
CA TRP A 72 -14.60 -10.62 16.64
C TRP A 72 -14.90 -9.16 16.26
N VAL A 73 -16.07 -8.62 16.64
CA VAL A 73 -16.41 -7.20 16.41
C VAL A 73 -15.50 -6.30 17.24
N MET A 74 -15.29 -6.67 18.52
CA MET A 74 -14.41 -5.94 19.43
C MET A 74 -12.93 -6.01 18.99
N ASN A 75 -12.55 -7.06 18.29
CA ASN A 75 -11.23 -7.27 17.74
C ASN A 75 -11.08 -6.75 16.29
N THR A 76 -12.07 -6.00 15.80
CA THR A 76 -12.05 -5.41 14.45
C THR A 76 -11.56 -3.95 14.53
N LYS A 77 -10.55 -3.65 13.72
CA LYS A 77 -10.00 -2.30 13.56
C LYS A 77 -10.41 -1.74 12.21
N LEU A 78 -11.08 -0.59 12.23
CA LEU A 78 -11.29 0.24 11.05
C LEU A 78 -10.04 1.10 10.87
N LYS A 79 -9.54 1.17 9.65
CA LYS A 79 -8.41 2.02 9.26
C LYS A 79 -8.68 2.63 7.90
N GLY A 80 -8.12 3.78 7.65
CA GLY A 80 -8.25 4.40 6.35
C GLY A 80 -7.26 5.52 6.13
N ASP A 81 -7.16 5.95 4.88
CA ASP A 81 -6.45 7.16 4.50
C ASP A 81 -7.19 7.91 3.38
N LEU A 82 -7.04 9.22 3.42
CA LEU A 82 -7.41 10.13 2.35
C LEU A 82 -6.17 10.89 1.91
N ARG A 83 -5.88 10.88 0.61
CA ARG A 83 -4.83 11.69 -0.01
C ARG A 83 -5.45 12.64 -1.02
N LEU A 84 -5.10 13.91 -0.92
CA LEU A 84 -5.33 14.90 -1.97
C LEU A 84 -3.98 15.19 -2.60
N ARG A 85 -3.86 15.00 -3.93
CA ARG A 85 -2.62 15.17 -4.68
C ARG A 85 -2.79 16.23 -5.75
N PHE A 86 -1.87 17.17 -5.81
CA PHE A 86 -1.60 18.01 -6.98
C PHE A 86 -0.39 17.42 -7.69
N GLN A 87 -0.52 17.17 -8.98
CA GLN A 87 0.52 16.54 -9.79
C GLN A 87 0.79 17.37 -11.03
N ASN A 88 2.07 17.60 -11.32
CA ASN A 88 2.54 18.19 -12.57
C ASN A 88 3.52 17.23 -13.23
N LEU A 89 3.22 16.86 -14.48
CA LEU A 89 4.07 16.03 -15.32
C LEU A 89 4.57 16.88 -16.47
N HIS A 90 5.90 17.01 -16.56
CA HIS A 90 6.60 17.65 -17.66
C HIS A 90 7.30 16.59 -18.52
N GLU A 91 6.85 16.47 -19.75
CA GLU A 91 7.38 15.53 -20.75
C GLU A 91 7.92 16.31 -21.95
N GLN A 92 8.99 15.81 -22.57
CA GLN A 92 9.40 16.23 -23.91
C GLN A 92 9.08 15.13 -24.92
N ASN A 93 8.46 15.49 -26.03
CA ASN A 93 8.26 14.53 -27.12
C ASN A 93 9.49 14.47 -28.05
N THR A 94 9.42 13.58 -29.03
CA THR A 94 10.49 13.36 -30.03
C THR A 94 10.83 14.58 -30.89
N ASN A 95 9.93 15.58 -30.98
CA ASN A 95 10.09 16.79 -31.76
C ASN A 95 10.50 18.00 -30.91
N ASP A 96 11.03 17.78 -29.70
CA ASP A 96 11.37 18.80 -28.71
C ASP A 96 10.19 19.67 -28.22
N ILE A 97 8.95 19.22 -28.47
CA ILE A 97 7.76 19.90 -27.97
C ILE A 97 7.57 19.47 -26.50
N SER A 98 7.68 20.44 -25.62
CA SER A 98 7.39 20.22 -24.20
C SER A 98 5.89 20.18 -23.97
N LYS A 99 5.44 19.19 -23.17
CA LYS A 99 4.07 19.06 -22.70
C LYS A 99 4.05 19.09 -21.18
N ASN A 100 3.24 19.98 -20.63
CA ASN A 100 2.94 20.04 -19.20
C ASN A 100 1.52 19.53 -18.97
N THR A 101 1.38 18.54 -18.11
CA THR A 101 0.08 18.04 -17.67
C THR A 101 -0.05 18.29 -16.18
N THR A 102 -1.03 19.10 -15.80
CA THR A 102 -1.34 19.40 -14.38
C THR A 102 -2.68 18.81 -14.03
N ILE A 103 -2.73 18.00 -13.00
CA ILE A 103 -3.95 17.31 -12.55
C ILE A 103 -4.06 17.31 -11.02
N GLY A 104 -5.30 17.43 -10.53
CA GLY A 104 -5.64 17.09 -9.16
C GLY A 104 -6.07 15.62 -9.07
N ARG A 105 -5.69 14.93 -8.02
CA ARG A 105 -6.05 13.52 -7.79
C ARG A 105 -6.55 13.34 -6.36
N VAL A 106 -7.38 12.35 -6.16
CA VAL A 106 -7.81 11.89 -4.84
C VAL A 106 -7.55 10.40 -4.72
N ARG A 107 -7.20 9.97 -3.51
CA ARG A 107 -7.18 8.59 -3.08
C ARG A 107 -7.92 8.47 -1.77
N MET A 108 -8.84 7.53 -1.70
CA MET A 108 -9.46 7.09 -0.45
C MET A 108 -9.28 5.59 -0.33
N ARG A 109 -8.77 5.14 0.82
CA ARG A 109 -8.69 3.72 1.18
C ARG A 109 -9.39 3.52 2.52
N LEU A 110 -10.17 2.47 2.62
CA LEU A 110 -10.87 2.07 3.83
C LEU A 110 -10.71 0.57 4.03
N GLY A 111 -10.26 0.15 5.19
CA GLY A 111 -10.00 -1.24 5.50
C GLY A 111 -10.49 -1.66 6.88
N LEU A 112 -10.83 -2.93 6.98
CA LEU A 112 -11.20 -3.63 8.19
C LEU A 112 -10.21 -4.77 8.41
N ASP A 113 -9.58 -4.79 9.59
CA ASP A 113 -8.76 -5.91 10.05
C ASP A 113 -9.43 -6.51 11.28
N SER A 114 -9.80 -7.79 11.23
CA SER A 114 -10.47 -8.49 12.32
C SER A 114 -9.68 -9.71 12.79
N LYS A 115 -9.50 -9.82 14.09
CA LYS A 115 -9.03 -11.05 14.74
C LYS A 115 -10.23 -11.93 15.03
N VAL A 116 -10.48 -12.91 14.16
CA VAL A 116 -11.60 -13.86 14.29
C VAL A 116 -11.44 -14.72 15.55
N ASN A 117 -10.23 -15.19 15.80
CA ASN A 117 -9.81 -15.89 17.02
C ASN A 117 -8.28 -15.77 17.18
N ASP A 118 -7.69 -16.50 18.14
CA ASP A 118 -6.26 -16.40 18.45
C ASP A 118 -5.33 -16.77 17.29
N LYS A 119 -5.81 -17.58 16.34
CA LYS A 119 -5.03 -18.07 15.22
C LYS A 119 -5.46 -17.50 13.87
N PHE A 120 -6.69 -17.01 13.74
CA PHE A 120 -7.23 -16.55 12.48
C PHE A 120 -7.50 -15.05 12.48
N LYS A 121 -7.02 -14.39 11.42
CA LYS A 121 -7.27 -12.96 11.12
C LYS A 121 -7.79 -12.84 9.69
N VAL A 122 -8.62 -11.86 9.45
CA VAL A 122 -9.10 -11.49 8.11
C VAL A 122 -8.88 -10.00 7.90
N GLY A 123 -8.57 -9.63 6.68
CA GLY A 123 -8.49 -8.25 6.26
C GLY A 123 -9.28 -8.04 4.99
N VAL A 124 -10.06 -6.96 4.93
CA VAL A 124 -10.81 -6.54 3.75
C VAL A 124 -10.64 -5.04 3.58
N GLY A 125 -10.39 -4.59 2.36
CA GLY A 125 -10.25 -3.17 2.07
C GLY A 125 -10.82 -2.79 0.71
N ILE A 126 -11.26 -1.56 0.63
CA ILE A 126 -11.70 -0.91 -0.60
C ILE A 126 -10.87 0.35 -0.85
N ALA A 127 -10.65 0.68 -2.10
CA ALA A 127 -9.93 1.87 -2.53
C ALA A 127 -10.60 2.53 -3.74
N THR A 128 -10.35 3.82 -3.90
CA THR A 128 -10.62 4.50 -5.17
C THR A 128 -9.74 3.89 -6.27
N ASN A 129 -10.29 3.70 -7.46
CA ASN A 129 -9.55 3.26 -8.63
C ASN A 129 -10.35 3.62 -9.89
N ALA A 130 -9.77 4.35 -10.82
CA ALA A 130 -10.43 4.77 -12.05
C ALA A 130 -10.36 3.70 -13.13
N ASP A 131 -9.15 3.20 -13.42
CA ASP A 131 -8.85 2.43 -14.62
C ASP A 131 -8.57 0.94 -14.34
N GLY A 132 -8.55 0.54 -13.05
CA GLY A 132 -8.19 -0.82 -12.65
C GLY A 132 -6.68 -1.11 -12.73
N ASP A 133 -5.82 -0.10 -12.93
CA ASP A 133 -4.36 -0.28 -12.85
C ASP A 133 -3.99 -0.77 -11.43
N PRO A 134 -3.36 -1.95 -11.30
CA PRO A 134 -3.04 -2.52 -9.99
C PRO A 134 -2.01 -1.68 -9.21
N ARG A 135 -1.29 -0.77 -9.88
CA ARG A 135 -0.21 0.05 -9.31
C ARG A 135 -0.68 1.42 -8.82
N SER A 136 -1.97 1.74 -8.90
CA SER A 136 -2.46 3.04 -8.46
C SER A 136 -3.88 2.99 -7.96
N THR A 137 -4.08 3.56 -6.78
CA THR A 137 -5.41 3.80 -6.20
C THR A 137 -5.85 5.27 -6.33
N ASN A 138 -5.07 6.11 -7.04
CA ASN A 138 -5.41 7.50 -7.27
C ASN A 138 -6.39 7.66 -8.44
N VAL A 139 -7.38 8.54 -8.27
CA VAL A 139 -8.34 8.94 -9.31
C VAL A 139 -8.17 10.42 -9.62
N SER A 140 -8.07 10.77 -10.90
CA SER A 140 -7.91 12.16 -11.34
C SER A 140 -9.25 12.90 -11.31
N PHE A 141 -9.23 14.17 -10.91
CA PHE A 141 -10.39 15.06 -11.05
C PHE A 141 -10.68 15.33 -12.52
N GLY A 142 -11.95 15.45 -12.88
CA GLY A 142 -12.36 15.62 -14.28
C GLY A 142 -11.99 14.41 -15.14
N ALA A 143 -11.88 13.23 -14.55
CA ALA A 143 -11.34 12.05 -15.18
C ALA A 143 -12.14 11.54 -16.38
N LYS A 144 -11.45 10.77 -17.21
CA LYS A 144 -11.89 10.18 -18.47
C LYS A 144 -13.19 9.36 -18.39
N ASP A 145 -13.59 8.90 -17.23
CA ASP A 145 -14.74 8.02 -17.01
C ASP A 145 -16.09 8.75 -17.01
N GLY A 146 -16.22 9.83 -17.78
CA GLY A 146 -17.48 10.54 -17.94
C GLY A 146 -17.37 12.07 -17.88
N GLY A 147 -16.17 12.65 -17.68
CA GLY A 147 -15.97 14.10 -17.63
C GLY A 147 -16.64 14.77 -16.42
N ASP A 148 -16.53 16.06 -16.38
CA ASP A 148 -17.24 17.04 -15.53
C ASP A 148 -17.92 16.56 -14.25
N SER A 149 -17.13 16.28 -13.19
CA SER A 149 -17.66 15.94 -11.87
C SER A 149 -18.42 14.58 -11.79
N SER A 150 -18.12 13.65 -12.69
CA SER A 150 -18.68 12.29 -12.63
C SER A 150 -18.26 11.55 -11.33
N LYS A 151 -19.02 10.51 -10.99
CA LYS A 151 -18.73 9.69 -9.80
C LYS A 151 -17.49 8.85 -10.02
N MET A 152 -16.64 8.77 -9.01
CA MET A 152 -15.41 7.98 -9.03
C MET A 152 -15.68 6.53 -8.63
N GLY A 153 -14.95 5.60 -9.23
CA GLY A 153 -15.02 4.17 -8.90
C GLY A 153 -14.41 3.83 -7.55
N ILE A 154 -15.01 2.87 -6.86
CA ILE A 154 -14.48 2.22 -5.67
C ILE A 154 -14.37 0.73 -5.98
N ARG A 155 -13.23 0.11 -5.65
CA ARG A 155 -12.95 -1.30 -5.92
C ARG A 155 -12.49 -2.04 -4.67
N LEU A 156 -12.63 -3.37 -4.68
CA LEU A 156 -12.00 -4.23 -3.69
C LEU A 156 -10.49 -4.12 -3.86
N ASP A 157 -9.81 -3.61 -2.83
CA ASP A 157 -8.37 -3.42 -2.81
C ASP A 157 -7.65 -4.67 -2.33
N TYR A 158 -8.07 -5.19 -1.19
CA TYR A 158 -7.57 -6.46 -0.66
C TYR A 158 -8.69 -7.25 0.06
N ALA A 159 -8.56 -8.57 0.06
CA ALA A 159 -9.38 -9.50 0.82
C ALA A 159 -8.59 -10.77 1.09
N TYR A 160 -8.15 -10.96 2.33
CA TYR A 160 -7.29 -12.08 2.69
C TYR A 160 -7.65 -12.69 4.04
N ALA A 161 -7.24 -13.93 4.22
CA ALA A 161 -7.22 -14.62 5.50
C ALA A 161 -5.78 -14.96 5.90
N LYS A 162 -5.46 -14.78 7.19
CA LYS A 162 -4.20 -15.22 7.82
C LYS A 162 -4.49 -16.29 8.85
N TYR A 163 -3.68 -17.32 8.83
CA TYR A 163 -3.68 -18.38 9.82
C TYR A 163 -2.30 -18.51 10.46
N ASP A 164 -2.21 -18.28 11.77
CA ASP A 164 -1.02 -18.36 12.59
C ASP A 164 -1.07 -19.66 13.44
N PRO A 165 -0.73 -20.86 12.89
CA PRO A 165 -0.78 -22.11 13.65
C PRO A 165 0.19 -22.12 14.83
N THR A 166 1.34 -21.45 14.68
CA THR A 166 2.36 -21.26 15.69
C THR A 166 2.88 -19.81 15.66
N PRO A 167 3.59 -19.34 16.69
CA PRO A 167 4.13 -17.97 16.72
C PRO A 167 5.16 -17.63 15.63
N TRP A 168 5.71 -18.64 14.97
CA TRP A 168 6.75 -18.49 13.94
C TRP A 168 6.31 -18.83 12.53
N LEU A 169 5.06 -19.33 12.35
CA LEU A 169 4.51 -19.73 11.06
C LEU A 169 3.20 -19.00 10.78
N THR A 170 3.11 -18.37 9.62
CA THR A 170 1.91 -17.70 9.12
C THR A 170 1.58 -18.23 7.73
N LEU A 171 0.32 -18.54 7.49
CA LEU A 171 -0.24 -18.84 6.18
C LEU A 171 -1.16 -17.68 5.80
N VAL A 172 -0.99 -17.13 4.61
CA VAL A 172 -1.84 -16.04 4.10
C VAL A 172 -2.39 -16.45 2.73
N GLY A 173 -3.67 -16.22 2.50
CA GLY A 173 -4.31 -16.50 1.22
C GLY A 173 -5.38 -15.48 0.88
N GLY A 174 -5.54 -15.23 -0.42
CA GLY A 174 -6.50 -14.28 -0.98
C GLY A 174 -5.83 -13.18 -1.80
N LYS A 175 -6.43 -11.99 -1.81
CA LYS A 175 -5.84 -10.76 -2.35
C LYS A 175 -5.13 -10.04 -1.20
N MET A 176 -3.81 -10.12 -1.19
CA MET A 176 -2.98 -9.83 -0.01
C MET A 176 -2.33 -8.45 -0.11
N LEU A 177 -1.96 -7.87 1.02
CA LEU A 177 -1.08 -6.71 1.05
C LEU A 177 0.36 -7.12 0.70
N LEU A 178 1.09 -6.31 -0.07
CA LEU A 178 2.46 -6.62 -0.51
C LEU A 178 3.41 -6.98 0.65
N PRO A 179 3.39 -6.30 1.83
CA PRO A 179 4.23 -6.69 2.97
C PRO A 179 3.98 -8.09 3.52
N ASP A 180 2.84 -8.73 3.22
CA ASP A 180 2.59 -10.12 3.57
C ASP A 180 3.26 -11.10 2.59
N VAL A 181 3.51 -10.65 1.38
CA VAL A 181 4.06 -11.46 0.28
C VAL A 181 5.58 -11.46 0.31
N LEU A 182 6.20 -10.28 0.38
CA LEU A 182 7.66 -10.12 0.40
C LEU A 182 8.08 -8.83 1.13
N TRP A 183 9.36 -8.64 1.33
CA TRP A 183 9.96 -7.41 1.82
C TRP A 183 10.88 -6.83 0.75
N GLU A 184 10.70 -5.56 0.45
CA GLU A 184 11.55 -4.76 -0.42
C GLU A 184 11.85 -3.41 0.25
N PRO A 185 13.07 -2.87 0.08
CA PRO A 185 13.43 -1.56 0.60
C PRO A 185 12.94 -0.41 -0.29
N THR A 186 12.64 -0.69 -1.57
CA THR A 186 12.14 0.27 -2.56
C THR A 186 11.01 -0.38 -3.39
N ASP A 187 10.44 0.37 -4.29
CA ASP A 187 9.43 -0.05 -5.27
C ASP A 187 10.05 -0.36 -6.66
N LEU A 188 11.31 -0.77 -6.68
CA LEU A 188 12.03 -1.08 -7.92
C LEU A 188 11.37 -2.20 -8.72
N ILE A 189 10.92 -3.26 -8.04
CA ILE A 189 10.33 -4.45 -8.66
C ILE A 189 8.82 -4.42 -8.51
N TRP A 190 8.30 -4.15 -7.31
CA TRP A 190 6.88 -4.12 -7.00
C TRP A 190 6.43 -2.73 -6.54
N ASP A 191 5.48 -2.14 -7.25
CA ASP A 191 4.78 -0.95 -6.77
C ASP A 191 4.04 -1.27 -5.46
N THR A 192 4.18 -0.41 -4.47
CA THR A 192 3.62 -0.62 -3.12
C THR A 192 2.09 -0.62 -3.06
N ASP A 193 1.42 -0.12 -4.08
CA ASP A 193 -0.04 -0.16 -4.21
C ASP A 193 -0.56 -1.52 -4.74
N ILE A 194 0.32 -2.40 -5.23
CA ILE A 194 -0.08 -3.75 -5.71
C ILE A 194 -0.51 -4.62 -4.55
N THR A 195 -1.63 -5.30 -4.73
CA THR A 195 -2.19 -6.29 -3.81
C THR A 195 -2.23 -7.67 -4.49
N PRO A 196 -1.16 -8.48 -4.37
CA PRO A 196 -1.04 -9.76 -5.07
C PRO A 196 -2.11 -10.77 -4.66
N GLU A 197 -2.53 -11.62 -5.61
CA GLU A 197 -3.53 -12.65 -5.41
C GLU A 197 -2.89 -14.04 -5.37
N GLY A 198 -3.24 -14.85 -4.36
CA GLY A 198 -2.69 -16.19 -4.23
C GLY A 198 -2.53 -16.68 -2.80
N GLY A 199 -1.42 -17.37 -2.52
CA GLY A 199 -1.10 -17.89 -1.19
C GLY A 199 0.37 -17.77 -0.85
N VAL A 200 0.68 -17.44 0.39
CA VAL A 200 2.03 -17.25 0.93
C VAL A 200 2.18 -17.98 2.27
N ILE A 201 3.31 -18.62 2.45
CA ILE A 201 3.78 -19.18 3.72
C ILE A 201 4.88 -18.25 4.24
N GLY A 202 4.70 -17.72 5.43
CA GLY A 202 5.67 -16.90 6.15
C GLY A 202 6.24 -17.63 7.34
N PHE A 203 7.55 -17.59 7.47
CA PHE A 203 8.27 -18.06 8.64
C PHE A 203 9.03 -16.89 9.26
N ASN A 204 8.96 -16.72 10.59
CA ASN A 204 9.71 -15.69 11.31
C ASN A 204 10.13 -16.26 12.68
N LYS A 205 11.44 -16.25 12.97
CA LYS A 205 11.97 -16.79 14.23
C LYS A 205 13.08 -15.93 14.78
N THR A 206 12.93 -15.50 16.01
CA THR A 206 14.02 -14.88 16.79
C THR A 206 14.95 -16.00 17.26
N LEU A 207 16.22 -15.92 16.87
CA LEU A 207 17.26 -16.86 17.25
C LEU A 207 17.93 -16.45 18.56
N ASN A 208 18.14 -15.13 18.73
CA ASN A 208 18.70 -14.51 19.94
C ASN A 208 18.28 -13.02 19.97
N PRO A 209 18.56 -12.26 21.04
CA PRO A 209 18.16 -10.85 21.17
C PRO A 209 18.62 -9.93 20.02
N LYS A 210 19.67 -10.31 19.29
CA LYS A 210 20.22 -9.51 18.18
C LYS A 210 19.81 -10.03 16.82
N THR A 211 19.32 -11.28 16.70
CA THR A 211 19.16 -11.93 15.40
C THR A 211 17.77 -12.55 15.26
N SER A 212 17.06 -12.16 14.24
CA SER A 212 15.87 -12.90 13.76
C SER A 212 16.01 -13.24 12.28
N VAL A 213 15.46 -14.36 11.89
CA VAL A 213 15.41 -14.81 10.50
C VAL A 213 13.96 -14.91 10.05
N PHE A 214 13.75 -14.59 8.79
CA PHE A 214 12.44 -14.76 8.17
C PHE A 214 12.59 -15.46 6.82
N MET A 215 11.51 -16.08 6.38
CA MET A 215 11.38 -16.62 5.04
C MET A 215 9.94 -16.45 4.59
N LYS A 216 9.75 -16.08 3.34
CA LYS A 216 8.46 -16.09 2.66
C LYS A 216 8.54 -16.94 1.41
N ALA A 217 7.51 -17.72 1.15
CA ALA A 217 7.39 -18.49 -0.08
C ALA A 217 5.93 -18.45 -0.54
N GLY A 218 5.70 -18.24 -1.83
CA GLY A 218 4.35 -18.03 -2.31
C GLY A 218 4.14 -18.44 -3.77
N ALA A 219 2.88 -18.65 -4.09
CA ALA A 219 2.37 -18.83 -5.44
C ALA A 219 1.28 -17.79 -5.68
N LEU A 220 1.46 -16.99 -6.73
CA LEU A 220 0.61 -15.85 -7.06
C LEU A 220 -0.03 -16.06 -8.43
N VAL A 221 -1.27 -15.66 -8.57
CA VAL A 221 -2.00 -15.68 -9.85
C VAL A 221 -1.74 -14.35 -10.56
N LEU A 222 -1.15 -14.39 -11.75
CA LEU A 222 -0.96 -13.20 -12.60
C LEU A 222 -2.14 -13.04 -13.57
N VAL A 223 -2.57 -14.14 -14.16
CA VAL A 223 -3.71 -14.22 -15.07
C VAL A 223 -4.46 -15.51 -14.78
N ALA A 224 -5.77 -15.41 -14.55
CA ALA A 224 -6.60 -16.59 -14.37
C ALA A 224 -6.71 -17.41 -15.66
N ASP A 225 -6.75 -18.73 -15.53
CA ASP A 225 -6.99 -19.64 -16.67
C ASP A 225 -8.46 -19.51 -17.13
N THR A 226 -8.65 -19.33 -18.44
CA THR A 226 -9.96 -19.23 -19.07
C THR A 226 -10.02 -20.12 -20.31
N SER A 227 -11.18 -20.30 -20.90
CA SER A 227 -11.34 -21.07 -22.14
C SER A 227 -10.54 -20.51 -23.34
N THR A 228 -10.09 -19.26 -23.26
CA THR A 228 -9.41 -18.55 -24.37
C THR A 228 -8.01 -18.06 -24.02
N VAL A 229 -7.64 -18.04 -22.73
CA VAL A 229 -6.34 -17.53 -22.25
C VAL A 229 -5.76 -18.54 -21.27
N SER A 230 -4.54 -19.01 -21.54
CA SER A 230 -3.80 -19.83 -20.57
C SER A 230 -3.43 -19.01 -19.36
N GLY A 231 -3.69 -19.52 -18.16
CA GLY A 231 -3.33 -18.88 -16.90
C GLY A 231 -1.82 -18.68 -16.76
N SER A 232 -1.46 -17.66 -16.01
CA SER A 232 -0.07 -17.35 -15.67
C SER A 232 0.09 -17.26 -14.16
N MET A 233 1.18 -17.84 -13.66
CA MET A 233 1.51 -17.85 -12.23
C MET A 233 2.87 -17.19 -11.99
N ALA A 234 3.02 -16.64 -10.79
CA ALA A 234 4.32 -16.29 -10.25
C ALA A 234 4.60 -17.11 -8.98
N TYR A 235 5.85 -17.46 -8.79
CA TYR A 235 6.34 -18.16 -7.61
C TYR A 235 7.47 -17.36 -7.00
N LEU A 236 7.52 -17.30 -5.69
CA LEU A 236 8.57 -16.58 -4.98
C LEU A 236 9.08 -17.35 -3.76
N VAL A 237 10.34 -17.12 -3.44
CA VAL A 237 10.95 -17.48 -2.16
C VAL A 237 11.89 -16.37 -1.72
N GLN A 238 11.79 -15.97 -0.45
CA GLN A 238 12.60 -14.88 0.12
C GLN A 238 13.06 -15.25 1.52
N PRO A 239 14.24 -15.87 1.70
CA PRO A 239 14.92 -15.88 2.99
C PRO A 239 15.50 -14.50 3.32
N GLY A 240 15.50 -14.16 4.60
CA GLY A 240 16.04 -12.90 5.09
C GLY A 240 16.44 -12.94 6.55
N ILE A 241 17.14 -11.90 6.96
CA ILE A 241 17.69 -11.74 8.31
C ILE A 241 17.51 -10.29 8.79
N ASN A 242 17.19 -10.13 10.06
CA ASN A 242 17.34 -8.88 10.78
C ASN A 242 18.44 -9.08 11.84
N TYR A 243 19.41 -8.18 11.86
CA TYR A 243 20.55 -8.26 12.76
C TYR A 243 20.80 -6.91 13.46
N ALA A 244 20.65 -6.87 14.78
CA ALA A 244 21.02 -5.72 15.60
C ALA A 244 22.53 -5.79 15.91
N ILE A 245 23.33 -4.98 15.22
CA ILE A 245 24.78 -4.88 15.45
C ILE A 245 25.00 -4.35 16.87
N ASN A 246 24.28 -3.27 17.21
CA ASN A 246 24.15 -2.72 18.56
C ASN A 246 22.77 -2.04 18.71
N ASP A 247 22.52 -1.33 19.82
CA ASP A 247 21.22 -0.71 20.13
C ASP A 247 20.80 0.36 19.10
N ASN A 248 21.79 0.99 18.45
CA ASN A 248 21.56 2.07 17.49
C ASN A 248 21.79 1.66 16.03
N LEU A 249 22.39 0.50 15.78
CA LEU A 249 22.76 0.08 14.43
C LEU A 249 22.17 -1.30 14.12
N SER A 250 21.35 -1.38 13.09
CA SER A 250 20.72 -2.62 12.65
C SER A 250 20.79 -2.80 11.14
N LEU A 251 20.86 -4.06 10.73
CA LEU A 251 20.92 -4.50 9.35
C LEU A 251 19.71 -5.40 9.08
N LYS A 252 19.04 -5.19 7.96
CA LYS A 252 18.05 -6.10 7.40
C LYS A 252 18.47 -6.46 5.99
N GLY A 253 18.45 -7.75 5.67
CA GLY A 253 18.81 -8.24 4.34
C GLY A 253 17.91 -9.39 3.92
N ALA A 254 17.69 -9.49 2.63
CA ALA A 254 16.96 -10.59 2.01
C ALA A 254 17.53 -10.94 0.64
N LEU A 255 17.30 -12.18 0.23
CA LEU A 255 17.56 -12.65 -1.13
C LEU A 255 16.24 -13.19 -1.67
N THR A 256 15.68 -12.55 -2.69
CA THR A 256 14.45 -12.99 -3.32
C THR A 256 14.75 -13.71 -4.61
N TYR A 257 14.11 -14.84 -4.82
CA TYR A 257 14.00 -15.46 -6.13
C TYR A 257 12.52 -15.46 -6.52
N GLU A 258 12.25 -14.96 -7.74
CA GLU A 258 10.90 -14.89 -8.30
C GLU A 258 10.89 -15.50 -9.71
N TYR A 259 9.88 -16.27 -10.00
CA TYR A 259 9.67 -16.84 -11.32
C TYR A 259 8.28 -16.51 -11.83
N PHE A 260 8.20 -15.80 -12.96
CA PHE A 260 6.95 -15.38 -13.60
C PHE A 260 6.76 -16.16 -14.90
N GLN A 261 5.67 -16.90 -14.98
CA GLN A 261 5.26 -17.62 -16.19
C GLN A 261 4.53 -16.68 -17.15
N THR A 262 5.27 -15.89 -17.90
CA THR A 262 4.71 -14.83 -18.76
C THR A 262 4.88 -15.11 -20.25
N LYS A 263 5.81 -16.02 -20.65
CA LYS A 263 6.07 -16.33 -22.06
C LYS A 263 4.82 -16.79 -22.78
N GLY A 264 4.48 -16.10 -23.87
CA GLY A 264 3.28 -16.39 -24.66
C GLY A 264 1.98 -15.80 -24.09
N SER A 265 1.96 -15.32 -22.85
CA SER A 265 0.79 -14.62 -22.33
C SER A 265 0.63 -13.25 -22.98
N ILE A 266 -0.63 -12.82 -23.17
CA ILE A 266 -0.94 -11.52 -23.77
C ILE A 266 -0.59 -10.42 -22.77
N ALA A 267 0.15 -9.41 -23.21
CA ALA A 267 0.39 -8.23 -22.39
C ALA A 267 -0.92 -7.48 -22.13
N SER A 268 -1.17 -7.13 -20.89
CA SER A 268 -2.35 -6.33 -20.53
C SER A 268 -2.21 -4.89 -20.98
N SER A 269 -3.30 -4.13 -20.98
CA SER A 269 -3.32 -2.69 -21.25
C SER A 269 -2.47 -1.90 -20.25
N PHE A 270 -2.15 -2.48 -19.10
CA PHE A 270 -1.31 -1.86 -18.06
C PHE A 270 0.19 -2.09 -18.26
N SER A 271 0.57 -3.01 -19.17
CA SER A 271 1.97 -3.19 -19.57
C SER A 271 2.44 -1.95 -20.33
N LYS A 272 3.27 -1.15 -19.69
CA LYS A 272 3.86 0.07 -20.27
C LYS A 272 5.37 -0.02 -20.44
N GLY A 273 5.92 -1.16 -20.10
CA GLY A 273 7.35 -1.40 -20.17
C GLY A 273 7.84 -1.75 -21.56
N ASN A 274 9.15 -1.73 -21.68
CA ASN A 274 9.87 -2.08 -22.90
C ASN A 274 10.26 -3.55 -22.94
N ASN A 275 9.51 -4.41 -22.24
CA ASN A 275 9.74 -5.85 -22.32
C ASN A 275 9.62 -6.35 -23.77
N THR A 276 10.50 -7.25 -24.15
CA THR A 276 10.47 -7.84 -25.49
C THR A 276 9.20 -8.67 -25.69
N LYS A 277 8.47 -8.38 -26.76
CA LYS A 277 7.21 -9.04 -27.11
C LYS A 277 7.31 -9.72 -28.47
N ILE A 278 6.53 -10.79 -28.67
CA ILE A 278 6.39 -11.52 -29.93
C ILE A 278 5.02 -11.15 -30.52
N GLY A 279 4.98 -10.99 -31.86
CA GLY A 279 3.76 -10.72 -32.62
C GLY A 279 3.60 -9.24 -32.95
N THR A 280 2.57 -8.95 -33.74
CA THR A 280 2.29 -7.58 -34.19
C THR A 280 1.60 -6.81 -33.09
N ILE A 281 2.22 -5.70 -32.66
CA ILE A 281 1.60 -4.75 -31.74
C ILE A 281 0.69 -3.87 -32.56
N THR A 282 -0.61 -3.93 -32.33
CA THR A 282 -1.60 -3.02 -32.91
C THR A 282 -2.12 -2.09 -31.83
N SER A 283 -2.90 -1.07 -32.20
CA SER A 283 -3.55 -0.16 -31.23
C SER A 283 -4.50 -0.86 -30.24
N THR A 284 -4.86 -2.13 -30.52
CA THR A 284 -5.77 -2.93 -29.69
C THR A 284 -5.18 -4.25 -29.22
N ALA A 285 -3.96 -4.63 -29.68
CA ALA A 285 -3.29 -5.88 -29.28
C ALA A 285 -1.86 -5.58 -28.81
N TYR A 286 -1.58 -5.94 -27.57
CA TYR A 286 -0.31 -5.65 -26.89
C TYR A 286 0.81 -6.66 -27.18
N GLY A 287 0.56 -7.65 -28.05
CA GLY A 287 1.49 -8.76 -28.31
C GLY A 287 1.59 -9.72 -27.12
N SER A 288 2.44 -10.73 -27.28
CA SER A 288 2.73 -11.69 -26.22
C SER A 288 4.15 -11.51 -25.70
N TYR A 289 4.37 -11.77 -24.40
CA TYR A 289 5.73 -11.73 -23.83
C TYR A 289 6.63 -12.77 -24.47
N ALA A 290 7.86 -12.35 -24.82
CA ALA A 290 8.85 -13.22 -25.44
C ALA A 290 9.46 -14.20 -24.44
N TYR A 291 9.52 -13.82 -23.17
CA TYR A 291 10.25 -14.53 -22.13
C TYR A 291 9.40 -14.78 -20.89
N ASN A 292 9.75 -15.80 -20.12
CA ASN A 292 9.46 -15.84 -18.68
C ASN A 292 10.46 -14.93 -17.96
N TYR A 293 10.15 -14.57 -16.71
CA TYR A 293 11.06 -13.79 -15.87
C TYR A 293 11.50 -14.66 -14.70
N SER A 294 12.81 -14.72 -14.50
CA SER A 294 13.45 -15.47 -13.42
C SER A 294 14.38 -14.51 -12.68
N LEU A 295 13.85 -13.86 -11.66
CA LEU A 295 14.52 -12.75 -10.99
C LEU A 295 15.29 -13.25 -9.78
N LEU A 296 16.55 -12.83 -9.66
CA LEU A 296 17.32 -12.91 -8.43
C LEU A 296 17.54 -11.50 -7.89
N ASN A 297 17.04 -11.24 -6.67
CA ASN A 297 17.04 -9.92 -6.07
C ASN A 297 17.62 -9.96 -4.64
N PRO A 298 18.90 -9.64 -4.43
CA PRO A 298 19.45 -9.27 -3.14
C PRO A 298 19.04 -7.85 -2.76
N ALA A 299 18.59 -7.66 -1.50
CA ALA A 299 18.16 -6.40 -0.94
C ALA A 299 18.76 -6.19 0.46
N LEU A 300 19.09 -4.95 0.81
CA LEU A 300 19.73 -4.59 2.07
C LEU A 300 19.22 -3.23 2.58
N GLU A 301 19.03 -3.14 3.91
CA GLU A 301 18.76 -1.89 4.64
C GLU A 301 19.63 -1.82 5.88
N LEU A 302 20.38 -0.73 6.02
CA LEU A 302 21.14 -0.36 7.22
C LEU A 302 20.43 0.80 7.90
N THR A 303 20.05 0.64 9.16
CA THR A 303 19.39 1.68 9.96
C THR A 303 20.30 2.10 11.11
N ILE A 304 20.53 3.42 11.23
CA ILE A 304 21.26 4.07 12.31
C ILE A 304 20.26 4.94 13.08
N LYS A 305 19.97 4.60 14.32
CA LYS A 305 19.11 5.40 15.22
C LYS A 305 19.93 6.52 15.85
N GLN A 306 19.31 7.70 15.96
CA GLN A 306 19.90 8.87 16.59
C GLN A 306 21.33 9.16 16.11
N PRO A 307 21.58 9.24 14.78
CA PRO A 307 22.93 9.29 14.20
C PRO A 307 23.77 10.48 14.66
N PHE A 308 23.12 11.55 15.12
CA PHE A 308 23.78 12.80 15.52
C PHE A 308 23.58 13.16 17.00
N ALA A 309 23.20 12.20 17.85
CA ALA A 309 23.04 12.42 19.30
C ALA A 309 24.32 12.98 19.97
N ALA A 310 25.49 12.53 19.52
CA ALA A 310 26.79 13.00 20.05
C ALA A 310 27.06 14.51 19.83
N VAL A 311 26.42 15.12 18.83
CA VAL A 311 26.51 16.56 18.53
C VAL A 311 25.25 17.33 18.91
N GLY A 312 24.36 16.72 19.69
CA GLY A 312 23.14 17.35 20.23
C GLY A 312 22.01 17.56 19.20
N LEU A 313 22.09 16.95 18.01
CA LEU A 313 21.04 17.02 17.00
C LEU A 313 20.08 15.83 17.15
N ASN A 314 18.82 16.14 17.37
CA ASN A 314 17.75 15.14 17.50
C ASN A 314 17.22 14.74 16.13
N VAL A 315 17.84 13.73 15.52
CA VAL A 315 17.39 13.08 14.29
C VAL A 315 17.07 11.63 14.63
N GLU A 316 15.84 11.19 14.37
CA GLU A 316 15.38 9.86 14.78
C GLU A 316 16.17 8.74 14.11
N SER A 317 16.36 8.82 12.78
CA SER A 317 17.05 7.78 12.04
C SER A 317 17.75 8.27 10.78
N LEU A 318 18.75 7.52 10.37
CA LEU A 318 19.41 7.56 9.08
C LEU A 318 19.40 6.13 8.51
N LYS A 319 18.85 5.95 7.32
CA LYS A 319 18.79 4.65 6.64
C LYS A 319 19.52 4.71 5.31
N PHE A 320 20.32 3.70 5.05
CA PHE A 320 20.85 3.38 3.72
C PHE A 320 20.21 2.09 3.27
N PHE A 321 19.70 2.08 2.05
CA PHE A 321 19.05 0.89 1.52
C PHE A 321 19.27 0.76 0.03
N GLY A 322 19.14 -0.44 -0.46
CA GLY A 322 19.24 -0.72 -1.88
C GLY A 322 18.95 -2.16 -2.20
N GLU A 323 18.77 -2.38 -3.46
CA GLU A 323 18.53 -3.69 -4.04
C GLU A 323 19.08 -3.77 -5.46
N TYR A 324 19.35 -4.98 -5.88
CA TYR A 324 19.77 -5.32 -7.23
C TYR A 324 18.86 -6.42 -7.78
N VAL A 325 18.55 -6.38 -9.04
CA VAL A 325 17.78 -7.43 -9.70
C VAL A 325 18.49 -7.90 -10.96
N ASN A 326 18.51 -9.21 -11.16
CA ASN A 326 18.96 -9.84 -12.39
C ASN A 326 17.92 -10.85 -12.87
N ASN A 327 17.41 -10.63 -14.08
CA ASN A 327 16.57 -11.61 -14.75
C ASN A 327 17.45 -12.66 -15.42
N LEU A 328 17.48 -13.86 -14.85
CA LEU A 328 18.30 -14.99 -15.31
C LEU A 328 17.76 -15.64 -16.59
N ALA A 329 16.54 -15.32 -17.00
CA ALA A 329 15.90 -15.92 -18.19
C ALA A 329 16.35 -15.26 -19.51
N VAL A 330 17.02 -14.11 -19.45
CA VAL A 330 17.50 -13.36 -20.62
C VAL A 330 18.91 -12.85 -20.39
N SER A 331 19.66 -12.60 -21.46
CA SER A 331 21.05 -12.15 -21.40
C SER A 331 21.22 -10.64 -21.63
N GLU A 332 20.21 -9.96 -22.18
CA GLU A 332 20.31 -8.55 -22.54
C GLU A 332 19.35 -7.67 -21.76
N LYS A 333 19.86 -6.53 -21.28
CA LYS A 333 19.06 -5.50 -20.58
C LYS A 333 18.27 -6.10 -19.41
N ASN A 334 18.86 -7.06 -18.74
CA ASN A 334 18.24 -7.95 -17.76
C ASN A 334 18.56 -7.59 -16.29
N THR A 335 19.25 -6.49 -16.07
CA THR A 335 19.64 -6.04 -14.74
C THR A 335 18.98 -4.72 -14.35
N GLY A 336 18.77 -4.53 -13.06
CA GLY A 336 18.33 -3.29 -12.48
C GLY A 336 18.88 -3.12 -11.06
N TYR A 337 18.86 -1.93 -10.54
CA TYR A 337 19.22 -1.66 -9.14
C TYR A 337 18.62 -0.35 -8.65
N SER A 338 18.45 -0.24 -7.34
CA SER A 338 18.15 1.00 -6.65
C SER A 338 19.08 1.19 -5.45
N LEU A 339 19.37 2.45 -5.16
CA LEU A 339 20.12 2.88 -3.97
C LEU A 339 19.38 4.05 -3.35
N GLY A 340 19.19 4.02 -2.04
CA GLY A 340 18.43 5.04 -1.34
C GLY A 340 19.03 5.44 -0.01
N LEU A 341 18.68 6.65 0.39
CA LEU A 341 19.01 7.28 1.65
C LEU A 341 17.74 7.90 2.23
N GLN A 342 17.47 7.65 3.51
CA GLN A 342 16.38 8.29 4.24
C GLN A 342 16.93 8.90 5.52
N PHE A 343 16.46 10.09 5.85
CA PHE A 343 16.91 10.87 6.97
C PHE A 343 15.74 11.56 7.67
N GLY A 344 15.66 11.52 9.00
CA GLY A 344 14.61 12.12 9.81
C GLY A 344 13.73 11.11 10.51
N ASN A 345 12.43 11.42 10.64
CA ASN A 345 11.48 10.56 11.31
C ASN A 345 11.06 9.38 10.44
N GLU A 346 10.84 8.20 11.04
CA GLU A 346 10.34 7.05 10.29
C GLU A 346 8.88 7.21 9.89
N LYS A 347 8.11 7.94 10.70
CA LYS A 347 6.67 8.18 10.49
C LYS A 347 6.32 9.63 10.74
N MET A 348 5.34 10.12 10.01
CA MET A 348 4.73 11.44 10.20
C MET A 348 3.49 11.29 11.07
N GLU A 349 3.65 11.39 12.39
CA GLU A 349 2.56 11.15 13.37
C GLU A 349 2.06 12.41 14.06
N LYS A 350 2.90 13.46 14.11
CA LYS A 350 2.58 14.72 14.83
C LYS A 350 3.20 15.93 14.13
N TRP A 351 2.85 17.11 14.60
CA TRP A 351 3.47 18.36 14.16
C TRP A 351 4.97 18.34 14.37
N GLY A 352 5.68 18.74 13.33
CA GLY A 352 7.13 18.88 13.36
C GLY A 352 7.89 17.60 13.03
N ASP A 353 7.24 16.45 12.86
CA ASP A 353 7.90 15.27 12.28
C ASP A 353 8.28 15.58 10.84
N TRP A 354 9.48 15.17 10.44
CA TRP A 354 9.97 15.42 9.09
C TRP A 354 10.83 14.27 8.58
N GLN A 355 10.85 14.11 7.27
CA GLN A 355 11.65 13.09 6.59
C GLN A 355 12.11 13.63 5.24
N VAL A 356 13.35 13.32 4.88
CA VAL A 356 13.89 13.47 3.54
C VAL A 356 14.35 12.11 3.06
N LYS A 357 13.95 11.73 1.85
CA LYS A 357 14.35 10.46 1.23
C LYS A 357 14.82 10.74 -0.19
N TYR A 358 15.87 10.06 -0.61
CA TYR A 358 16.36 10.10 -1.98
C TYR A 358 16.59 8.69 -2.46
N ILE A 359 16.19 8.42 -3.71
CA ILE A 359 16.40 7.15 -4.38
C ILE A 359 16.97 7.41 -5.78
N TYR A 360 17.98 6.65 -6.13
CA TYR A 360 18.40 6.45 -7.51
C TYR A 360 18.01 5.06 -7.95
N ALA A 361 17.37 4.94 -9.11
CA ALA A 361 16.96 3.66 -9.68
C ALA A 361 17.34 3.53 -11.15
N MET A 362 17.69 2.33 -11.57
CA MET A 362 17.92 1.94 -12.95
C MET A 362 17.29 0.58 -13.21
N LEU A 363 16.51 0.47 -14.26
CA LEU A 363 15.89 -0.75 -14.72
C LEU A 363 16.22 -1.00 -16.20
N GLY A 364 16.83 -2.13 -16.50
CA GLY A 364 16.95 -2.62 -17.88
C GLY A 364 15.58 -2.99 -18.47
N ASN A 365 15.47 -3.03 -19.78
CA ASN A 365 14.19 -3.32 -20.46
C ASN A 365 13.56 -4.65 -20.06
N ASN A 366 14.38 -5.68 -19.85
CA ASN A 366 13.94 -7.03 -19.50
C ASN A 366 14.33 -7.43 -18.07
N SER A 367 14.68 -6.46 -17.21
CA SER A 367 15.15 -6.75 -15.85
C SER A 367 14.04 -7.25 -14.93
N VAL A 368 12.82 -6.74 -15.12
CA VAL A 368 11.65 -7.09 -14.32
C VAL A 368 10.42 -7.25 -15.23
N PHE A 369 9.37 -7.89 -14.71
CA PHE A 369 8.08 -7.96 -15.35
C PHE A 369 7.41 -6.59 -15.33
N ASP A 370 7.12 -6.01 -16.49
CA ASP A 370 6.78 -4.59 -16.69
C ASP A 370 5.43 -4.11 -16.13
N MET A 371 4.66 -5.01 -15.55
CA MET A 371 3.40 -4.66 -14.88
C MET A 371 3.59 -4.32 -13.39
N LEU A 372 4.78 -4.53 -12.83
CA LEU A 372 4.99 -4.47 -11.39
C LEU A 372 5.67 -3.19 -10.90
N PRO A 373 6.67 -2.58 -11.62
CA PRO A 373 7.40 -1.44 -11.12
C PRO A 373 6.52 -0.21 -10.86
N ASP A 374 7.02 0.67 -9.99
CA ASP A 374 6.42 1.94 -9.62
C ASP A 374 5.82 2.70 -10.84
N SER A 375 4.53 2.96 -10.75
CA SER A 375 3.75 3.61 -11.82
C SER A 375 4.08 5.10 -12.01
N ASP A 376 4.65 5.75 -11.01
CA ASP A 376 5.01 7.17 -11.02
C ASP A 376 6.42 7.39 -11.63
N ARG A 377 7.29 6.38 -11.62
CA ARG A 377 8.63 6.44 -12.18
C ARG A 377 8.61 6.22 -13.69
N TYR A 378 8.79 7.28 -14.46
CA TYR A 378 8.73 7.28 -15.92
C TYR A 378 7.47 6.61 -16.48
N SER A 379 6.32 6.96 -15.91
CA SER A 379 5.01 6.39 -16.27
C SER A 379 4.94 4.86 -16.17
N GLY A 380 5.72 4.25 -15.25
CA GLY A 380 5.74 2.81 -14.98
C GLY A 380 6.49 1.97 -16.02
N GLN A 381 7.45 2.55 -16.75
CA GLN A 381 8.20 1.85 -17.79
C GLN A 381 9.48 1.20 -17.24
N THR A 382 9.94 0.12 -17.90
CA THR A 382 11.28 -0.43 -17.78
C THR A 382 12.22 0.21 -18.84
N GLY A 383 13.53 -0.06 -18.82
CA GLY A 383 14.52 0.58 -19.68
C GLY A 383 14.78 2.03 -19.30
N ILE A 384 14.81 2.32 -18.00
CA ILE A 384 14.86 3.66 -17.46
C ILE A 384 15.95 3.82 -16.40
N ARG A 385 16.31 5.08 -16.14
CA ARG A 385 17.01 5.53 -14.93
C ARG A 385 16.26 6.72 -14.35
N SER A 386 16.27 6.83 -13.02
CA SER A 386 15.49 7.85 -12.32
C SER A 386 16.17 8.30 -11.05
N HIS A 387 16.03 9.59 -10.75
CA HIS A 387 16.24 10.16 -9.44
C HIS A 387 14.87 10.47 -8.84
N GLU A 388 14.69 10.17 -7.58
CA GLU A 388 13.48 10.47 -6.80
C GLU A 388 13.88 11.17 -5.50
N GLY A 389 13.22 12.27 -5.20
CA GLY A 389 13.43 13.02 -3.97
C GLY A 389 12.11 13.23 -3.26
N ILE A 390 12.01 12.77 -2.02
CA ILE A 390 10.80 12.84 -1.19
C ILE A 390 11.09 13.70 0.03
N ILE A 391 10.18 14.65 0.32
CA ILE A 391 10.16 15.41 1.56
C ILE A 391 8.78 15.22 2.19
N SER A 392 8.74 14.86 3.47
CA SER A 392 7.50 14.74 4.22
C SER A 392 7.55 15.57 5.48
N PHE A 393 6.41 16.16 5.87
CA PHE A 393 6.28 16.99 7.06
C PHE A 393 4.94 16.75 7.76
N GLY A 394 4.98 16.48 9.07
CA GLY A 394 3.81 16.29 9.92
C GLY A 394 3.16 17.62 10.29
N LEU A 395 1.89 17.81 9.90
CA LEU A 395 1.11 19.01 10.21
C LEU A 395 0.30 18.87 11.50
N ALA A 396 -0.15 17.66 11.81
CA ALA A 396 -0.94 17.35 13.00
C ALA A 396 -0.92 15.83 13.22
N LYS A 397 -1.60 15.37 14.27
CA LYS A 397 -1.77 13.92 14.47
C LYS A 397 -2.40 13.30 13.22
N ASN A 398 -1.68 12.35 12.61
CA ASN A 398 -2.09 11.61 11.42
C ASN A 398 -2.33 12.47 10.15
N VAL A 399 -1.83 13.71 10.12
CA VAL A 399 -1.94 14.60 8.96
C VAL A 399 -0.54 15.03 8.54
N SER A 400 -0.19 14.85 7.27
CA SER A 400 1.13 15.20 6.74
C SER A 400 1.06 15.79 5.33
N LEU A 401 2.04 16.64 5.01
CA LEU A 401 2.36 17.06 3.67
C LEU A 401 3.47 16.18 3.10
N GLY A 402 3.42 15.94 1.79
CA GLY A 402 4.47 15.30 1.01
C GLY A 402 4.80 16.11 -0.23
N LEU A 403 6.07 16.15 -0.57
CA LEU A 403 6.56 16.57 -1.89
C LEU A 403 7.36 15.40 -2.44
N ASP A 404 7.01 14.93 -3.62
CA ASP A 404 7.72 13.88 -4.32
C ASP A 404 8.09 14.35 -5.72
N VAL A 405 9.36 14.20 -6.10
CA VAL A 405 9.89 14.67 -7.37
C VAL A 405 10.69 13.57 -8.02
N TYR A 406 10.21 13.14 -9.18
CA TYR A 406 10.94 12.23 -10.07
C TYR A 406 11.58 12.98 -11.21
N ARG A 407 12.83 12.63 -11.51
CA ARG A 407 13.51 13.01 -12.73
C ARG A 407 14.04 11.76 -13.42
N SER A 408 13.42 11.40 -14.54
CA SER A 408 13.61 10.10 -15.17
C SER A 408 14.02 10.23 -16.63
N TRP A 409 14.74 9.22 -17.13
CA TRP A 409 15.18 9.11 -18.52
C TRP A 409 15.06 7.67 -19.00
N ALA A 410 14.74 7.48 -20.27
CA ALA A 410 14.94 6.19 -20.90
C ALA A 410 16.43 5.93 -21.17
N ILE A 411 16.86 4.68 -21.02
CA ILE A 411 18.26 4.29 -21.24
C ILE A 411 18.57 4.11 -22.72
N ASN A 412 17.65 3.58 -23.51
CA ASN A 412 17.95 3.06 -24.86
C ASN A 412 17.05 3.65 -25.98
N GLY A 413 16.43 4.79 -25.77
CA GLY A 413 15.64 5.46 -26.80
C GLY A 413 14.33 4.78 -27.23
N ASN A 414 14.08 3.55 -26.82
CA ASN A 414 12.85 2.82 -27.12
C ASN A 414 11.84 3.01 -26.00
N HIS A 415 10.81 3.77 -26.29
CA HIS A 415 9.71 4.02 -25.36
C HIS A 415 8.46 3.29 -25.84
N GLY A 416 8.05 2.27 -25.10
CA GLY A 416 6.71 1.71 -25.16
C GLY A 416 6.14 1.37 -26.54
N LEU A 417 4.88 1.04 -26.57
CA LEU A 417 4.12 0.51 -27.69
C LEU A 417 4.01 1.41 -28.95
N THR A 418 4.49 2.64 -28.91
CA THR A 418 4.27 3.63 -29.99
C THR A 418 5.53 4.35 -30.47
N ALA A 419 6.70 4.04 -29.94
CA ALA A 419 7.91 4.79 -30.30
C ALA A 419 8.58 4.24 -31.54
N SER A 420 8.67 5.08 -32.55
CA SER A 420 9.59 4.96 -33.68
C SER A 420 11.03 4.91 -33.15
N ALA A 421 11.88 4.04 -33.73
CA ALA A 421 13.26 3.76 -33.29
C ALA A 421 14.22 4.97 -33.27
N SER A 422 13.76 6.17 -33.58
CA SER A 422 14.55 7.40 -33.70
C SER A 422 14.41 8.38 -32.54
N SER A 423 13.59 8.09 -31.50
CA SER A 423 13.40 9.04 -30.41
C SER A 423 14.52 8.94 -29.38
N ALA A 424 15.33 9.99 -29.28
CA ALA A 424 16.29 10.15 -28.20
C ALA A 424 15.58 10.05 -26.82
N ALA A 425 16.29 9.49 -25.83
CA ALA A 425 15.81 9.37 -24.46
C ALA A 425 15.47 10.75 -23.87
N LYS A 426 14.20 11.15 -23.91
CA LYS A 426 13.76 12.44 -23.39
C LYS A 426 13.50 12.35 -21.89
N PRO A 427 13.92 13.37 -21.13
CA PRO A 427 13.66 13.39 -19.71
C PRO A 427 12.19 13.65 -19.40
N GLU A 428 11.70 13.00 -18.36
CA GLU A 428 10.42 13.26 -17.71
C GLU A 428 10.66 13.83 -16.32
N THR A 429 9.89 14.83 -15.92
CA THR A 429 9.87 15.32 -14.54
C THR A 429 8.44 15.24 -14.03
N LEU A 430 8.24 14.47 -12.96
CA LEU A 430 6.99 14.40 -12.25
C LEU A 430 7.15 15.06 -10.88
N ILE A 431 6.25 15.98 -10.55
CA ILE A 431 6.20 16.67 -9.25
C ILE A 431 4.83 16.40 -8.64
N GLN A 432 4.82 15.94 -7.40
CA GLN A 432 3.61 15.61 -6.66
C GLN A 432 3.61 16.31 -5.31
N PHE A 433 2.52 17.00 -4.99
CA PHE A 433 2.24 17.56 -3.68
C PHE A 433 1.06 16.84 -3.07
N ASP A 434 1.27 16.24 -1.92
CA ASP A 434 0.30 15.42 -1.22
C ASP A 434 -0.10 16.03 0.11
N LEU A 435 -1.41 16.08 0.37
CA LEU A 435 -1.96 16.17 1.71
C LEU A 435 -2.51 14.79 2.08
N ASN A 436 -1.88 14.16 3.07
CA ASN A 436 -2.23 12.83 3.55
C ASN A 436 -2.90 12.91 4.92
N MET A 437 -4.02 12.23 5.08
CA MET A 437 -4.77 12.11 6.33
C MET A 437 -5.03 10.63 6.61
N LYS A 438 -4.67 10.15 7.81
CA LYS A 438 -4.90 8.75 8.26
C LYS A 438 -5.91 8.75 9.40
N PHE A 439 -6.75 7.73 9.46
CA PHE A 439 -7.77 7.58 10.52
C PHE A 439 -8.06 6.11 10.82
#